data_e2fd385a3deb1b5d5b91292609a45ae7
#
_entry.id   e2fd385a3deb1b5d5b91292609a45ae7
#
_cell.length_a   1.000
_cell.length_b   1.000
_cell.length_c   1.000
_cell.angle_alpha   90.00
_cell.angle_beta   90.00
_cell.angle_gamma   90.00
#
_symmetry.space_group_name_H-M   'P 1'
#
loop_
_entity.id
_entity.type
_entity.pdbx_description
1 polymer ?
#
loop_
_entity_poly.entity_id
_entity_poly.type
_entity_poly.pdbx_seq_one_letter_code
_entity_poly.pdbx_strand_id
1 'polypeptide(L)'
;IAGLKPSNLFNIPCEGVCQVRELIRDTGISMYVLFSTGRKAAVLLYRRESLKKYMEQEPVVGMLHKLGYQDTSLEAVLPVFRMRYRRYMQERRDFPHEMGLLLGYPRM
;
A
#
# COMPACT_ATOMS: atom_id res chain seq x y z
N ILE A 1 11.58 13.63 -9.98
CA ILE A 1 10.95 13.19 -11.21
C ILE A 1 9.47 12.97 -10.99
N ALA A 2 8.74 13.62 -11.85
CA ALA A 2 7.30 13.39 -11.85
C ALA A 2 7.05 11.92 -12.18
N GLY A 3 6.18 11.31 -11.43
CA GLY A 3 5.80 9.94 -11.71
C GLY A 3 6.43 8.90 -10.82
N LEU A 4 7.32 9.30 -9.92
CA LEU A 4 7.80 8.33 -8.93
C LEU A 4 6.68 8.05 -7.95
N LYS A 5 6.26 6.81 -7.92
CA LYS A 5 5.20 6.39 -7.02
C LYS A 5 5.79 5.97 -5.69
N PRO A 6 5.12 6.30 -4.57
CA PRO A 6 5.59 5.83 -3.26
C PRO A 6 5.49 4.32 -3.13
N SER A 7 4.55 3.70 -3.84
CA SER A 7 4.39 2.25 -3.82
C SER A 7 3.69 1.80 -5.08
N ASN A 8 3.71 0.50 -5.33
CA ASN A 8 3.04 -0.10 -6.48
C ASN A 8 2.21 -1.30 -6.04
N LEU A 9 1.05 -1.43 -6.66
CA LEU A 9 0.14 -2.54 -6.38
C LEU A 9 0.19 -3.53 -7.53
N PHE A 10 0.38 -4.80 -7.19
CA PHE A 10 0.42 -5.88 -8.18
C PHE A 10 -0.51 -7.00 -7.77
N ASN A 11 -1.13 -7.62 -8.77
CA ASN A 11 -1.85 -8.87 -8.58
C ASN A 11 -1.00 -9.99 -9.15
N ILE A 12 -0.59 -10.90 -8.30
CA ILE A 12 0.27 -12.01 -8.72
C ILE A 12 -0.36 -13.32 -8.26
N PRO A 13 -0.03 -14.44 -8.94
CA PRO A 13 -0.48 -15.74 -8.44
C PRO A 13 0.06 -15.99 -7.05
N CYS A 14 -0.74 -16.66 -6.20
CA CYS A 14 -0.31 -16.92 -4.82
C CYS A 14 1.00 -17.69 -4.78
N GLU A 15 1.20 -18.61 -5.71
CA GLU A 15 2.44 -19.37 -5.79
C GLU A 15 3.63 -18.51 -6.20
N GLY A 16 3.38 -17.33 -6.76
CA GLY A 16 4.45 -16.41 -7.13
C GLY A 16 4.92 -15.51 -6.00
N VAL A 17 4.20 -15.50 -4.87
CA VAL A 17 4.54 -14.61 -3.76
C VAL A 17 5.94 -14.90 -3.23
N CYS A 18 6.26 -16.16 -3.03
CA CYS A 18 7.58 -16.54 -2.54
C CYS A 18 8.68 -16.17 -3.51
N GLN A 19 8.42 -16.31 -4.81
CA GLN A 19 9.38 -15.93 -5.85
C GLN A 19 9.65 -14.45 -5.84
N VAL A 20 8.60 -13.65 -5.73
CA VAL A 20 8.76 -12.19 -5.67
C VAL A 20 9.53 -11.80 -4.41
N ARG A 21 9.21 -12.44 -3.29
CA ARG A 21 9.90 -12.15 -2.03
C ARG A 21 11.40 -12.41 -2.15
N GLU A 22 11.77 -13.49 -2.84
CA GLU A 22 13.18 -13.77 -3.07
C GLU A 22 13.82 -12.75 -4.01
N LEU A 23 13.10 -12.35 -5.06
CA LEU A 23 13.62 -11.39 -6.03
C LEU A 23 13.90 -10.03 -5.41
N ILE A 24 13.09 -9.60 -4.44
CA ILE A 24 13.26 -8.30 -3.81
C ILE A 24 14.16 -8.34 -2.57
N ARG A 25 14.59 -9.53 -2.20
CA ARG A 25 15.50 -9.67 -1.07
C ARG A 25 16.78 -8.88 -1.32
N ASP A 26 17.23 -8.16 -0.33
CA ASP A 26 18.45 -7.34 -0.40
C ASP A 26 18.38 -6.18 -1.38
N THR A 27 17.19 -5.85 -1.88
CA THR A 27 17.03 -4.71 -2.80
C THR A 27 16.54 -3.45 -2.11
N GLY A 28 16.17 -3.54 -0.83
CA GLY A 28 15.56 -2.42 -0.13
C GLY A 28 14.08 -2.26 -0.40
N ILE A 29 13.52 -3.15 -1.20
CA ILE A 29 12.08 -3.16 -1.49
C ILE A 29 11.38 -4.08 -0.50
N SER A 30 10.25 -3.62 0.02
CA SER A 30 9.42 -4.40 0.94
C SER A 30 8.13 -4.80 0.25
N MET A 31 7.57 -5.90 0.70
CA MET A 31 6.31 -6.40 0.17
C MET A 31 5.28 -6.53 1.29
N TYR A 32 4.08 -6.08 1.04
CA TYR A 32 2.99 -6.19 1.99
C TYR A 32 1.79 -6.80 1.27
N VAL A 33 1.35 -7.97 1.74
CA VAL A 33 0.22 -8.64 1.12
C VAL A 33 -1.06 -8.02 1.66
N LEU A 34 -1.86 -7.43 0.77
CA LEU A 34 -3.10 -6.75 1.15
C LEU A 34 -4.28 -7.71 1.21
N PHE A 35 -4.37 -8.60 0.23
CA PHE A 35 -5.52 -9.48 0.11
C PHE A 35 -5.14 -10.66 -0.77
N SER A 36 -5.59 -11.84 -0.40
CA SER A 36 -5.35 -13.01 -1.24
C SER A 36 -6.62 -13.84 -1.35
N THR A 37 -6.82 -14.38 -2.53
CA THR A 37 -7.83 -15.41 -2.79
C THR A 37 -7.12 -16.75 -2.89
N GLY A 38 -7.83 -17.78 -3.28
CA GLY A 38 -7.17 -19.06 -3.48
C GLY A 38 -6.19 -19.10 -4.64
N ARG A 39 -6.22 -18.11 -5.51
CA ARG A 39 -5.39 -18.11 -6.73
C ARG A 39 -4.45 -16.93 -6.84
N LYS A 40 -4.90 -15.75 -6.43
CA LYS A 40 -4.14 -14.52 -6.62
C LYS A 40 -3.98 -13.77 -5.33
N ALA A 41 -2.91 -12.99 -5.27
CA ALA A 41 -2.64 -12.12 -4.14
C ALA A 41 -2.42 -10.71 -4.63
N ALA A 42 -3.04 -9.75 -3.95
CA ALA A 42 -2.78 -8.33 -4.17
C ALA A 42 -1.67 -7.92 -3.23
N VAL A 43 -0.53 -7.53 -3.78
CA VAL A 43 0.64 -7.19 -2.98
C VAL A 43 1.06 -5.76 -3.27
N LEU A 44 1.52 -5.09 -2.22
CA LEU A 44 2.04 -3.74 -2.30
C LEU A 44 3.56 -3.82 -2.22
N LEU A 45 4.24 -3.31 -3.23
CA LEU A 45 5.69 -3.24 -3.24
C LEU A 45 6.11 -1.80 -3.04
N TYR A 46 7.04 -1.58 -2.13
CA TYR A 46 7.46 -0.22 -1.78
C TYR A 46 8.87 -0.24 -1.22
N ARG A 47 9.53 0.90 -1.35
CA ARG A 47 10.79 1.12 -0.65
C ARG A 47 10.46 1.74 0.69
N ARG A 48 10.77 1.03 1.76
CA ARG A 48 10.36 1.42 3.09
C ARG A 48 10.78 2.84 3.44
N GLU A 49 12.02 3.19 3.17
CA GLU A 49 12.50 4.51 3.51
C GLU A 49 11.86 5.61 2.67
N SER A 50 11.68 5.34 1.38
CA SER A 50 11.03 6.33 0.50
C SER A 50 9.58 6.53 0.88
N LEU A 51 8.86 5.45 1.14
CA LEU A 51 7.47 5.56 1.54
C LEU A 51 7.34 6.25 2.88
N LYS A 52 8.23 5.94 3.81
CA LYS A 52 8.22 6.58 5.13
C LYS A 52 8.40 8.08 5.02
N LYS A 53 9.36 8.52 4.23
CA LYS A 53 9.58 9.95 4.00
C LYS A 53 8.38 10.61 3.34
N TYR A 54 7.80 9.94 2.36
CA TYR A 54 6.62 10.43 1.69
C TYR A 54 5.47 10.65 2.69
N MET A 55 5.29 9.70 3.60
CA MET A 55 4.19 9.76 4.55
C MET A 55 4.42 10.76 5.68
N GLU A 56 5.64 11.27 5.81
CA GLU A 56 5.94 12.31 6.79
C GLU A 56 5.64 13.71 6.27
N GLN A 57 5.33 13.86 5.00
CA GLN A 57 5.02 15.16 4.42
C GLN A 57 3.69 15.67 4.93
N GLU A 58 3.62 16.98 5.20
CA GLU A 58 2.41 17.56 5.79
C GLU A 58 1.15 17.31 4.98
N PRO A 59 1.13 17.50 3.66
CA PRO A 59 -0.10 17.22 2.91
C PRO A 59 -0.56 15.78 3.06
N VAL A 60 0.37 14.84 3.10
CA VAL A 60 0.05 13.42 3.25
C VAL A 60 -0.50 13.14 4.64
N VAL A 61 0.16 13.69 5.66
CA VAL A 61 -0.29 13.53 7.05
C VAL A 61 -1.72 14.08 7.20
N GLY A 62 -1.97 15.27 6.65
CA GLY A 62 -3.30 15.87 6.72
C GLY A 62 -4.36 15.03 6.05
N MET A 63 -4.02 14.44 4.91
CA MET A 63 -4.95 13.55 4.20
C MET A 63 -5.27 12.31 5.02
N LEU A 64 -4.24 11.72 5.62
CA LEU A 64 -4.44 10.52 6.43
C LEU A 64 -5.31 10.82 7.64
N HIS A 65 -5.12 11.96 8.28
CA HIS A 65 -5.97 12.35 9.39
C HIS A 65 -7.43 12.51 8.96
N LYS A 66 -7.65 13.08 7.78
CA LYS A 66 -9.00 13.21 7.25
C LYS A 66 -9.64 11.87 6.97
N LEU A 67 -8.84 10.87 6.64
CA LEU A 67 -9.33 9.52 6.39
C LEU A 67 -9.50 8.70 7.66
N GLY A 68 -9.22 9.29 8.81
CA GLY A 68 -9.46 8.65 10.09
C GLY A 68 -8.24 8.02 10.73
N TYR A 69 -7.06 8.20 10.15
CA TYR A 69 -5.83 7.68 10.73
C TYR A 69 -5.34 8.59 11.84
N GLN A 70 -5.26 8.08 13.04
CA GLN A 70 -4.73 8.85 14.17
C GLN A 70 -3.22 8.82 14.17
N ASP A 71 -2.65 7.66 13.92
CA ASP A 71 -1.21 7.48 13.81
C ASP A 71 -0.88 7.33 12.33
N THR A 72 -0.07 8.24 11.81
CA THR A 72 0.28 8.26 10.40
C THR A 72 1.63 7.62 10.09
N SER A 73 2.22 6.92 11.05
CA SER A 73 3.44 6.17 10.79
C SER A 73 3.15 5.01 9.85
N LEU A 74 4.17 4.60 9.10
CA LEU A 74 4.03 3.51 8.14
C LEU A 74 3.53 2.24 8.81
N GLU A 75 4.07 1.92 9.97
CA GLU A 75 3.72 0.72 10.70
C GLU A 75 2.26 0.72 11.17
N ALA A 76 1.69 1.90 11.39
CA ALA A 76 0.31 2.02 11.82
C ALA A 76 -0.66 2.06 10.65
N VAL A 77 -0.24 2.69 9.55
CA VAL A 77 -1.12 2.89 8.40
C VAL A 77 -1.33 1.61 7.60
N LEU A 78 -0.28 0.83 7.40
CA LEU A 78 -0.38 -0.35 6.55
C LEU A 78 -1.41 -1.37 7.04
N PRO A 79 -1.46 -1.72 8.35
CA PRO A 79 -2.48 -2.68 8.81
C PRO A 79 -3.90 -2.16 8.62
N VAL A 80 -4.13 -0.88 8.86
CA VAL A 80 -5.47 -0.29 8.67
C VAL A 80 -5.85 -0.27 7.21
N PHE A 81 -4.90 0.11 6.36
CA PHE A 81 -5.11 0.11 4.92
C PHE A 81 -5.45 -1.30 4.43
N ARG A 82 -4.73 -2.29 4.92
CA ARG A 82 -4.99 -3.68 4.58
C ARG A 82 -6.41 -4.08 4.95
N MET A 83 -6.85 -3.72 6.14
CA MET A 83 -8.20 -4.02 6.59
C MET A 83 -9.25 -3.37 5.69
N ARG A 84 -9.05 -2.11 5.33
CA ARG A 84 -9.98 -1.39 4.47
C ARG A 84 -10.00 -1.96 3.07
N TYR A 85 -8.83 -2.34 2.56
CA TYR A 85 -8.75 -2.95 1.24
C TYR A 85 -9.50 -4.27 1.21
N ARG A 86 -9.34 -5.09 2.25
CA ARG A 86 -10.03 -6.37 2.34
C ARG A 86 -11.54 -6.17 2.39
N ARG A 87 -12.00 -5.20 3.13
CA ARG A 87 -13.43 -4.90 3.18
C ARG A 87 -13.96 -4.47 1.82
N TYR A 88 -13.20 -3.64 1.13
CA TYR A 88 -13.57 -3.22 -0.21
C TYR A 88 -13.72 -4.43 -1.14
N MET A 89 -12.76 -5.31 -1.10
CA MET A 89 -12.75 -6.48 -1.99
C MET A 89 -13.83 -7.51 -1.63
N GLN A 90 -14.10 -7.71 -0.36
CA GLN A 90 -15.04 -8.73 0.09
C GLN A 90 -16.48 -8.22 0.14
N GLU A 91 -16.66 -7.02 0.62
CA GLU A 91 -17.99 -6.48 0.88
C GLU A 91 -18.43 -5.44 -0.14
N ARG A 92 -17.57 -5.09 -1.08
CA ARG A 92 -17.86 -4.06 -2.08
C ARG A 92 -18.23 -2.74 -1.45
N ARG A 93 -17.58 -2.42 -0.34
CA ARG A 93 -17.80 -1.15 0.32
C ARG A 93 -17.03 -0.04 -0.37
N ASP A 94 -17.04 1.15 0.21
CA ASP A 94 -16.40 2.31 -0.36
C ASP A 94 -14.93 2.02 -0.65
N PHE A 95 -14.49 2.45 -1.83
CA PHE A 95 -13.11 2.31 -2.25
C PHE A 95 -12.19 3.07 -1.26
N PRO A 96 -11.11 2.44 -0.80
CA PRO A 96 -10.20 3.13 0.12
C PRO A 96 -9.49 4.28 -0.60
N HIS A 97 -9.79 5.49 -0.18
CA HIS A 97 -9.18 6.68 -0.81
C HIS A 97 -7.68 6.76 -0.59
N GLU A 98 -7.19 6.15 0.47
CA GLU A 98 -5.75 6.11 0.73
C GLU A 98 -4.99 5.35 -0.33
N MET A 99 -5.64 4.53 -1.16
CA MET A 99 -4.97 3.87 -2.28
C MET A 99 -4.39 4.88 -3.25
N GLY A 100 -5.18 5.92 -3.59
CA GLY A 100 -4.67 6.97 -4.46
C GLY A 100 -3.47 7.65 -3.86
N LEU A 101 -3.53 7.90 -2.55
CA LEU A 101 -2.44 8.56 -1.86
C LEU A 101 -1.19 7.70 -1.84
N LEU A 102 -1.32 6.43 -1.44
CA LEU A 102 -0.17 5.54 -1.32
C LEU A 102 0.42 5.15 -2.65
N LEU A 103 -0.40 5.08 -3.70
CA LEU A 103 0.08 4.74 -5.03
C LEU A 103 0.50 5.95 -5.83
N GLY A 104 0.32 7.16 -5.27
CA GLY A 104 0.75 8.37 -5.94
C GLY A 104 -0.13 8.81 -7.09
N TYR A 105 -1.37 8.36 -7.13
CA TYR A 105 -2.30 8.79 -8.17
C TYR A 105 -2.67 10.24 -7.96
N PRO A 106 -2.85 11.01 -9.05
CA PRO A 106 -3.27 12.39 -8.92
C PRO A 106 -4.68 12.46 -8.33
N ARG A 107 -4.89 13.50 -7.55
CA ARG A 107 -6.20 13.74 -6.97
C ARG A 107 -7.11 14.41 -7.99
N MET A 108 -8.33 14.01 -7.96
CA MET A 108 -9.35 14.59 -8.83
C MET A 108 -10.21 15.55 -8.04
#